data_615ee1ab8d88ceb1035bfd7764c321b5
#
_entry.id   615ee1ab8d88ceb1035bfd7764c321b5
#
_cell.length_a   1.000
_cell.length_b   1.000
_cell.length_c   1.000
_cell.angle_alpha   90.00
_cell.angle_beta   90.00
_cell.angle_gamma   90.00
#
_symmetry.space_group_name_H-M   'P 1'
#
loop_
_entity.id
_entity.type
_entity.pdbx_description
1 polymer ?
#
loop_
_entity_poly.entity_id
_entity_poly.type
_entity_poly.pdbx_seq_one_letter_code
_entity_poly.pdbx_strand_id
1 'polypeptide(L)'
;AKTIDYISPQCYWPSFNTHVWGYKTLVPWWAKVAKTMDRHFYSSMRISTMPQNSPQRMKSVLRRLGMSENEYNGLSMVERSIAATAAKGTEECGFEVDMNRSTDLMGAPGHVFFNTTQFFSYGLDTYVAENKFTEPALTPVMSWKTPCDLPDITDISVSGNMLSWSADADETIRYAVYFVPSRVANNPQTYETSAYLKRVTWEKSIDVSSYTQSGYVYAITAIDPYGNESQPYIKTPSGVQSGIVDSLVVYGGSGAIYVSVPKDMDIYIYSFTGQLIRMVRVSGGNSEITVPAGMYIVNGTKVAVQ
;
A
#
# COMPACT_ATOMS: atom_id res chain seq x y z
N ALA A 1 20.88 -19.77 -7.13
CA ALA A 1 19.63 -19.15 -6.70
C ALA A 1 19.72 -17.63 -6.50
N LYS A 2 20.87 -17.00 -6.82
CA LYS A 2 21.01 -15.52 -6.72
C LYS A 2 20.88 -14.79 -8.06
N THR A 3 20.32 -15.45 -9.06
CA THR A 3 20.28 -14.95 -10.45
C THR A 3 18.92 -14.39 -10.87
N ILE A 4 17.91 -14.46 -9.99
CA ILE A 4 16.57 -13.93 -10.23
C ILE A 4 16.17 -13.00 -9.08
N ASP A 5 15.31 -12.03 -9.35
CA ASP A 5 14.82 -11.07 -8.37
C ASP A 5 13.47 -11.49 -7.78
N TYR A 6 12.69 -12.24 -8.52
CA TYR A 6 11.43 -12.81 -8.04
C TYR A 6 11.12 -14.15 -8.72
N ILE A 7 10.17 -14.89 -8.16
CA ILE A 7 9.59 -16.06 -8.78
C ILE A 7 8.08 -15.89 -8.93
N SER A 8 7.54 -16.25 -10.10
CA SER A 8 6.11 -16.21 -10.37
C SER A 8 5.61 -17.57 -10.89
N PRO A 9 5.44 -18.55 -10.01
CA PRO A 9 4.98 -19.88 -10.39
C PRO A 9 3.50 -19.84 -10.78
N GLN A 10 3.12 -20.73 -11.71
CA GLN A 10 1.77 -20.89 -12.21
C GLN A 10 0.87 -21.60 -11.19
N CYS A 11 0.33 -20.86 -10.23
CA CYS A 11 -0.64 -21.36 -9.25
C CYS A 11 -2.06 -21.38 -9.86
N TYR A 12 -2.24 -22.15 -10.91
CA TYR A 12 -3.44 -22.10 -11.77
C TYR A 12 -4.65 -22.90 -11.27
N TRP A 13 -4.52 -23.58 -10.15
CA TRP A 13 -5.62 -24.32 -9.55
C TRP A 13 -6.44 -23.43 -8.61
N PRO A 14 -7.77 -23.52 -8.68
CA PRO A 14 -8.60 -22.68 -7.83
C PRO A 14 -8.48 -23.02 -6.36
N SER A 15 -8.84 -22.07 -5.51
CA SER A 15 -8.75 -22.16 -4.05
C SER A 15 -9.58 -23.31 -3.43
N PHE A 16 -10.66 -23.70 -4.08
CA PHE A 16 -11.51 -24.82 -3.64
C PHE A 16 -11.00 -26.18 -4.10
N ASN A 17 -9.89 -26.25 -4.85
CA ASN A 17 -9.22 -27.53 -5.12
C ASN A 17 -8.52 -28.00 -3.84
N THR A 18 -8.92 -29.18 -3.35
CA THR A 18 -8.41 -29.79 -2.12
C THR A 18 -7.20 -30.67 -2.32
N HIS A 19 -6.73 -30.83 -3.56
CA HIS A 19 -5.51 -31.59 -3.84
C HIS A 19 -4.25 -30.84 -3.36
N VAL A 20 -3.16 -31.59 -3.21
CA VAL A 20 -1.85 -31.07 -2.76
C VAL A 20 -1.30 -29.95 -3.66
N TRP A 21 -1.76 -29.83 -4.88
CA TRP A 21 -1.46 -28.73 -5.81
C TRP A 21 -2.56 -27.68 -5.90
N GLY A 22 -3.52 -27.68 -4.99
CA GLY A 22 -4.50 -26.61 -4.88
C GLY A 22 -3.86 -25.28 -4.47
N TYR A 23 -4.49 -24.15 -4.83
CA TYR A 23 -3.98 -22.82 -4.56
C TYR A 23 -3.60 -22.61 -3.09
N LYS A 24 -4.47 -23.07 -2.17
CA LYS A 24 -4.25 -23.00 -0.71
C LYS A 24 -3.02 -23.74 -0.20
N THR A 25 -2.52 -24.70 -0.96
CA THR A 25 -1.30 -25.46 -0.62
C THR A 25 -0.08 -24.87 -1.29
N LEU A 26 -0.19 -24.53 -2.58
CA LEU A 26 0.96 -24.07 -3.38
C LEU A 26 1.43 -22.67 -2.99
N VAL A 27 0.52 -21.73 -2.77
CA VAL A 27 0.89 -20.33 -2.49
C VAL A 27 1.69 -20.20 -1.20
N PRO A 28 1.27 -20.75 -0.05
CA PRO A 28 2.09 -20.72 1.17
C PRO A 28 3.43 -21.46 1.03
N TRP A 29 3.46 -22.53 0.24
CA TRP A 29 4.71 -23.27 -0.01
C TRP A 29 5.71 -22.43 -0.80
N TRP A 30 5.27 -21.81 -1.89
CA TRP A 30 6.11 -20.92 -2.71
C TRP A 30 6.57 -19.68 -1.95
N ALA A 31 5.71 -19.09 -1.12
CA ALA A 31 6.07 -17.96 -0.26
C ALA A 31 7.22 -18.33 0.69
N LYS A 32 7.19 -19.55 1.28
CA LYS A 32 8.30 -20.07 2.11
C LYS A 32 9.58 -20.30 1.31
N VAL A 33 9.47 -20.85 0.10
CA VAL A 33 10.64 -21.06 -0.79
C VAL A 33 11.27 -19.71 -1.14
N ALA A 34 10.48 -18.72 -1.55
CA ALA A 34 10.96 -17.39 -1.88
C ALA A 34 11.64 -16.72 -0.66
N LYS A 35 11.03 -16.83 0.53
CA LYS A 35 11.62 -16.35 1.79
C LYS A 35 12.97 -16.97 2.09
N THR A 36 13.10 -18.30 1.92
CA THR A 36 14.38 -19.01 2.13
C THR A 36 15.48 -18.50 1.19
N MET A 37 15.10 -18.04 0.00
CA MET A 37 16.01 -17.51 -1.01
C MET A 37 16.21 -15.99 -0.91
N ASP A 38 15.52 -15.31 0.00
CA ASP A 38 15.47 -13.86 0.12
C ASP A 38 15.10 -13.19 -1.22
N ARG A 39 13.97 -13.62 -1.79
CA ARG A 39 13.44 -13.13 -3.07
C ARG A 39 11.94 -12.92 -3.00
N HIS A 40 11.42 -12.07 -3.87
CA HIS A 40 9.97 -11.85 -3.95
C HIS A 40 9.24 -13.04 -4.57
N PHE A 41 8.00 -13.23 -4.16
CA PHE A 41 7.05 -14.19 -4.70
C PHE A 41 5.82 -13.49 -5.24
N TYR A 42 5.50 -13.71 -6.52
CA TYR A 42 4.28 -13.19 -7.14
C TYR A 42 3.47 -14.37 -7.67
N SER A 43 2.29 -14.58 -7.12
CA SER A 43 1.43 -15.69 -7.57
C SER A 43 0.87 -15.41 -8.97
N SER A 44 1.14 -16.32 -9.92
CA SER A 44 0.44 -16.31 -11.19
C SER A 44 -0.90 -17.03 -11.04
N MET A 45 -1.98 -16.29 -11.27
CA MET A 45 -3.35 -16.77 -11.14
C MET A 45 -3.98 -17.00 -12.52
N ARG A 46 -4.64 -18.13 -12.69
CA ARG A 46 -5.41 -18.40 -13.89
C ARG A 46 -6.84 -17.94 -13.74
N ILE A 47 -7.25 -16.97 -14.52
CA ILE A 47 -8.60 -16.42 -14.53
C ILE A 47 -9.51 -17.01 -15.61
N SER A 48 -9.05 -18.03 -16.35
CA SER A 48 -9.84 -18.71 -17.36
C SER A 48 -10.87 -19.66 -16.75
N THR A 49 -11.85 -20.01 -17.56
CA THR A 49 -12.93 -20.95 -17.21
C THR A 49 -12.42 -22.25 -16.63
N MET A 50 -13.11 -22.74 -15.63
CA MET A 50 -12.93 -24.11 -15.17
C MET A 50 -13.41 -25.10 -16.23
N PRO A 51 -12.73 -26.23 -16.42
CA PRO A 51 -13.31 -27.33 -17.18
C PRO A 51 -14.64 -27.75 -16.56
N GLN A 52 -15.70 -27.78 -17.39
CA GLN A 52 -17.09 -27.96 -16.96
C GLN A 52 -17.41 -29.39 -16.46
N ASN A 53 -16.50 -30.35 -16.55
CA ASN A 53 -16.80 -31.77 -16.49
C ASN A 53 -16.62 -32.44 -15.11
N SER A 54 -16.52 -31.66 -14.02
CA SER A 54 -16.43 -32.24 -12.67
C SER A 54 -17.69 -31.91 -11.86
N PRO A 55 -18.41 -32.93 -11.31
CA PRO A 55 -19.58 -32.68 -10.48
C PRO A 55 -19.34 -31.76 -9.27
N GLN A 56 -18.17 -31.87 -8.66
CA GLN A 56 -17.81 -30.99 -7.54
C GLN A 56 -17.61 -29.52 -7.97
N ARG A 57 -17.06 -29.30 -9.15
CA ARG A 57 -16.91 -27.95 -9.75
C ARG A 57 -18.26 -27.37 -10.12
N MET A 58 -19.14 -28.18 -10.69
CA MET A 58 -20.49 -27.77 -11.03
C MET A 58 -21.24 -27.28 -9.80
N LYS A 59 -21.26 -28.04 -8.71
CA LYS A 59 -21.90 -27.64 -7.45
C LYS A 59 -21.34 -26.33 -6.90
N SER A 60 -20.06 -26.10 -7.02
CA SER A 60 -19.42 -24.85 -6.58
C SER A 60 -19.83 -23.66 -7.46
N VAL A 61 -19.84 -23.83 -8.77
CA VAL A 61 -20.29 -22.81 -9.73
C VAL A 61 -21.76 -22.46 -9.48
N LEU A 62 -22.63 -23.46 -9.42
CA LEU A 62 -24.08 -23.27 -9.19
C LEU A 62 -24.35 -22.51 -7.89
N ARG A 63 -23.67 -22.87 -6.82
CA ARG A 63 -23.80 -22.18 -5.53
C ARG A 63 -23.39 -20.71 -5.62
N ARG A 64 -22.31 -20.40 -6.33
CA ARG A 64 -21.84 -19.01 -6.51
C ARG A 64 -22.74 -18.19 -7.40
N LEU A 65 -23.33 -18.80 -8.45
CA LEU A 65 -24.26 -18.14 -9.34
C LEU A 65 -25.67 -17.99 -8.74
N GLY A 66 -25.96 -18.69 -7.64
CA GLY A 66 -27.33 -18.78 -7.10
C GLY A 66 -28.31 -19.46 -8.06
N MET A 67 -27.81 -20.35 -8.92
CA MET A 67 -28.59 -21.05 -9.94
C MET A 67 -28.77 -22.53 -9.60
N SER A 68 -29.90 -23.09 -10.02
CA SER A 68 -30.11 -24.53 -10.04
C SER A 68 -29.34 -25.17 -11.22
N GLU A 69 -29.13 -26.48 -11.15
CA GLU A 69 -28.51 -27.24 -12.23
C GLU A 69 -29.34 -27.19 -13.52
N ASN A 70 -30.66 -27.19 -13.43
CA ASN A 70 -31.55 -27.08 -14.56
C ASN A 70 -31.43 -25.72 -15.28
N GLU A 71 -31.39 -24.63 -14.52
CA GLU A 71 -31.19 -23.29 -15.08
C GLU A 71 -29.83 -23.18 -15.78
N TYR A 72 -28.78 -23.70 -15.17
CA TYR A 72 -27.44 -23.70 -15.75
C TYR A 72 -27.38 -24.56 -17.05
N ASN A 73 -28.02 -25.73 -17.03
CA ASN A 73 -28.07 -26.61 -18.19
C ASN A 73 -28.93 -26.06 -19.35
N GLY A 74 -29.84 -25.14 -19.06
CA GLY A 74 -30.60 -24.39 -20.05
C GLY A 74 -29.79 -23.35 -20.83
N LEU A 75 -28.62 -22.94 -20.29
CA LEU A 75 -27.75 -21.98 -20.92
C LEU A 75 -27.02 -22.60 -22.12
N SER A 76 -26.72 -21.80 -23.15
CA SER A 76 -25.81 -22.19 -24.22
C SER A 76 -24.41 -22.48 -23.70
N MET A 77 -23.57 -23.15 -24.50
CA MET A 77 -22.17 -23.43 -24.12
C MET A 77 -21.38 -22.13 -23.81
N VAL A 78 -21.62 -21.08 -24.58
CA VAL A 78 -20.97 -19.77 -24.41
C VAL A 78 -21.43 -19.12 -23.14
N GLU A 79 -22.74 -19.07 -22.89
CA GLU A 79 -23.30 -18.49 -21.66
C GLU A 79 -22.86 -19.25 -20.40
N ARG A 80 -22.80 -20.58 -20.44
CA ARG A 80 -22.24 -21.40 -19.36
C ARG A 80 -20.78 -21.10 -19.11
N SER A 81 -20.01 -20.90 -20.16
CA SER A 81 -18.60 -20.53 -20.05
C SER A 81 -18.45 -19.15 -19.38
N ILE A 82 -19.21 -18.17 -19.82
CA ILE A 82 -19.25 -16.81 -19.25
C ILE A 82 -19.69 -16.85 -17.79
N ALA A 83 -20.78 -17.53 -17.48
CA ALA A 83 -21.31 -17.66 -16.13
C ALA A 83 -20.31 -18.33 -15.16
N ALA A 84 -19.71 -19.44 -15.59
CA ALA A 84 -18.69 -20.14 -14.80
C ALA A 84 -17.44 -19.29 -14.57
N THR A 85 -17.06 -18.46 -15.54
CA THR A 85 -15.93 -17.54 -15.42
C THR A 85 -16.26 -16.35 -14.53
N ALA A 86 -17.46 -15.78 -14.66
CA ALA A 86 -17.91 -14.70 -13.79
C ALA A 86 -17.97 -15.17 -12.33
N ALA A 87 -18.45 -16.39 -12.07
CA ALA A 87 -18.47 -16.97 -10.73
C ALA A 87 -17.07 -17.18 -10.14
N LYS A 88 -16.10 -17.58 -10.98
CA LYS A 88 -14.69 -17.61 -10.57
C LYS A 88 -14.11 -16.19 -10.46
N GLY A 89 -14.42 -15.37 -11.46
CA GLY A 89 -13.73 -14.12 -11.72
C GLY A 89 -13.72 -13.16 -10.56
N THR A 90 -14.85 -12.87 -9.95
CA THR A 90 -14.92 -11.88 -8.86
C THR A 90 -14.53 -12.47 -7.51
N GLU A 91 -15.27 -13.42 -7.00
CA GLU A 91 -15.06 -13.96 -5.66
C GLU A 91 -13.74 -14.75 -5.53
N GLU A 92 -13.46 -15.62 -6.50
CA GLU A 92 -12.25 -16.43 -6.49
C GLU A 92 -11.00 -15.59 -6.69
N CYS A 93 -11.03 -14.64 -7.63
CA CYS A 93 -9.93 -13.71 -7.83
C CYS A 93 -9.67 -12.89 -6.56
N GLY A 94 -10.72 -12.35 -5.94
CA GLY A 94 -10.62 -11.64 -4.68
C GLY A 94 -10.03 -12.49 -3.57
N PHE A 95 -10.47 -13.73 -3.43
CA PHE A 95 -9.94 -14.66 -2.45
C PHE A 95 -8.47 -15.01 -2.70
N GLU A 96 -8.08 -15.27 -3.96
CA GLU A 96 -6.70 -15.59 -4.32
C GLU A 96 -5.76 -14.39 -4.04
N VAL A 97 -6.23 -13.15 -4.32
CA VAL A 97 -5.49 -11.91 -3.98
C VAL A 97 -5.29 -11.77 -2.47
N ASP A 98 -6.35 -11.92 -1.68
CA ASP A 98 -6.28 -11.79 -0.23
C ASP A 98 -5.40 -12.89 0.39
N MET A 99 -5.51 -14.10 -0.12
CA MET A 99 -4.68 -15.21 0.33
C MET A 99 -3.21 -14.98 0.03
N ASN A 100 -2.87 -14.50 -1.17
CA ASN A 100 -1.49 -14.19 -1.50
C ASN A 100 -0.92 -13.09 -0.59
N ARG A 101 -1.69 -12.04 -0.33
CA ARG A 101 -1.31 -10.98 0.62
C ARG A 101 -1.08 -11.49 2.03
N SER A 102 -1.98 -12.36 2.52
CA SER A 102 -1.89 -12.92 3.87
C SER A 102 -0.79 -13.96 4.06
N THR A 103 -0.31 -14.57 2.99
CA THR A 103 0.74 -15.59 3.02
C THR A 103 2.12 -15.08 2.61
N ASP A 104 2.20 -13.85 2.09
CA ASP A 104 3.47 -13.23 1.75
C ASP A 104 4.37 -13.10 3.00
N LEU A 105 5.65 -13.40 2.83
CA LEU A 105 6.65 -13.39 3.91
C LEU A 105 7.77 -12.37 3.68
N MET A 106 7.68 -11.61 2.59
CA MET A 106 8.70 -10.64 2.18
C MET A 106 8.23 -9.18 2.27
N GLY A 107 6.97 -8.94 2.65
CA GLY A 107 6.36 -7.60 2.61
C GLY A 107 6.14 -7.11 1.17
N ALA A 108 6.07 -8.01 0.21
CA ALA A 108 6.05 -7.72 -1.21
C ALA A 108 5.01 -8.54 -1.97
N PRO A 109 3.74 -8.56 -1.53
CA PRO A 109 2.71 -9.37 -2.19
C PRO A 109 2.44 -8.85 -3.60
N GLY A 110 2.61 -9.72 -4.59
CA GLY A 110 2.37 -9.39 -6.00
C GLY A 110 1.55 -10.46 -6.70
N HIS A 111 0.89 -10.06 -7.79
CA HIS A 111 -0.04 -10.91 -8.53
C HIS A 111 0.22 -10.82 -10.03
N VAL A 112 0.12 -11.94 -10.72
CA VAL A 112 0.13 -12.02 -12.18
C VAL A 112 -1.17 -12.67 -12.64
N PHE A 113 -1.95 -11.96 -13.42
CA PHE A 113 -3.24 -12.44 -13.95
C PHE A 113 -3.04 -13.05 -15.33
N PHE A 114 -3.29 -14.33 -15.49
CA PHE A 114 -3.23 -15.01 -16.79
C PHE A 114 -4.64 -15.33 -17.28
N ASN A 115 -5.14 -14.65 -18.36
CA ASN A 115 -4.42 -13.71 -19.22
C ASN A 115 -5.19 -12.37 -19.35
N THR A 116 -4.59 -11.41 -20.02
CA THR A 116 -5.08 -10.05 -20.24
C THR A 116 -6.46 -10.04 -20.92
N THR A 117 -6.67 -10.82 -21.98
CA THR A 117 -7.96 -10.86 -22.69
C THR A 117 -9.12 -11.22 -21.76
N GLN A 118 -8.93 -12.24 -20.90
CA GLN A 118 -9.96 -12.67 -19.97
C GLN A 118 -10.09 -11.70 -18.79
N PHE A 119 -9.00 -11.06 -18.39
CA PHE A 119 -9.01 -10.07 -17.33
C PHE A 119 -9.97 -8.92 -17.63
N PHE A 120 -9.88 -8.35 -18.83
CA PHE A 120 -10.77 -7.27 -19.25
C PHE A 120 -12.17 -7.77 -19.68
N SER A 121 -12.26 -8.86 -20.46
CA SER A 121 -13.56 -9.33 -20.96
C SER A 121 -14.51 -9.84 -19.87
N TYR A 122 -13.99 -10.15 -18.69
CA TYR A 122 -14.79 -10.60 -17.54
C TYR A 122 -14.99 -9.52 -16.48
N GLY A 123 -14.54 -8.29 -16.74
CA GLY A 123 -14.69 -7.15 -15.80
C GLY A 123 -13.87 -7.32 -14.53
N LEU A 124 -12.80 -8.13 -14.55
CA LEU A 124 -11.94 -8.34 -13.40
C LEU A 124 -11.07 -7.12 -13.10
N ASP A 125 -10.70 -6.38 -14.12
CA ASP A 125 -10.02 -5.10 -14.02
C ASP A 125 -10.80 -4.12 -13.14
N THR A 126 -12.08 -3.94 -13.44
CA THR A 126 -12.98 -3.10 -12.63
C THR A 126 -13.13 -3.65 -11.21
N TYR A 127 -13.39 -4.97 -11.10
CA TYR A 127 -13.57 -5.60 -9.78
C TYR A 127 -12.34 -5.44 -8.87
N VAL A 128 -11.13 -5.70 -9.38
CA VAL A 128 -9.93 -5.59 -8.53
C VAL A 128 -9.58 -4.15 -8.23
N ALA A 129 -9.82 -3.21 -9.15
CA ALA A 129 -9.62 -1.79 -8.93
C ALA A 129 -10.52 -1.26 -7.81
N GLU A 130 -11.79 -1.65 -7.81
CA GLU A 130 -12.78 -1.20 -6.83
C GLU A 130 -12.68 -1.90 -5.47
N ASN A 131 -12.20 -3.15 -5.42
CA ASN A 131 -12.30 -3.99 -4.23
C ASN A 131 -10.96 -4.46 -3.66
N LYS A 132 -9.87 -4.44 -4.42
CA LYS A 132 -8.58 -5.00 -4.01
C LYS A 132 -7.40 -4.06 -4.18
N PHE A 133 -7.40 -3.23 -5.22
CA PHE A 133 -6.33 -2.28 -5.56
C PHE A 133 -6.89 -0.85 -5.58
N THR A 134 -7.56 -0.47 -4.51
CA THR A 134 -8.26 0.82 -4.36
C THR A 134 -7.30 2.01 -4.24
N GLU A 135 -6.04 1.74 -3.95
CA GLU A 135 -5.00 2.75 -3.75
C GLU A 135 -3.75 2.38 -4.56
N PRO A 136 -2.97 3.37 -5.01
CA PRO A 136 -1.68 3.10 -5.63
C PRO A 136 -0.71 2.47 -4.62
N ALA A 137 0.26 1.72 -5.13
CA ALA A 137 1.30 1.11 -4.32
C ALA A 137 2.69 1.37 -4.92
N LEU A 138 3.69 1.43 -4.06
CA LEU A 138 5.07 1.47 -4.49
C LEU A 138 5.55 0.08 -4.93
N THR A 139 6.59 0.06 -5.77
CA THR A 139 7.31 -1.17 -6.07
C THR A 139 8.00 -1.66 -4.80
N PRO A 140 7.86 -2.94 -4.43
CA PRO A 140 8.51 -3.47 -3.24
C PRO A 140 10.04 -3.35 -3.30
N VAL A 141 10.65 -3.04 -2.15
CA VAL A 141 12.11 -2.90 -2.02
C VAL A 141 12.80 -4.23 -2.29
N MET A 142 13.82 -4.20 -3.14
CA MET A 142 14.70 -5.32 -3.43
C MET A 142 15.96 -5.24 -2.54
N SER A 143 15.86 -5.69 -1.30
CA SER A 143 16.90 -5.58 -0.27
C SER A 143 18.24 -6.26 -0.63
N TRP A 144 18.25 -7.12 -1.64
CA TRP A 144 19.45 -7.78 -2.16
C TRP A 144 20.18 -6.99 -3.26
N LYS A 145 19.67 -5.83 -3.67
CA LYS A 145 20.30 -4.90 -4.60
C LYS A 145 21.01 -3.81 -3.83
N THR A 146 22.08 -3.30 -4.40
CA THR A 146 22.72 -2.09 -3.87
C THR A 146 21.82 -0.89 -4.19
N PRO A 147 21.39 -0.12 -3.19
CA PRO A 147 20.63 1.10 -3.43
C PRO A 147 21.37 2.07 -4.35
N CYS A 148 20.65 2.79 -5.20
CA CYS A 148 21.19 3.92 -5.93
C CYS A 148 21.22 5.16 -5.02
N ASP A 149 22.10 6.11 -5.31
CA ASP A 149 22.03 7.43 -4.70
C ASP A 149 20.74 8.13 -5.13
N LEU A 150 19.96 8.55 -4.16
CA LEU A 150 18.70 9.24 -4.42
C LEU A 150 18.93 10.76 -4.42
N PRO A 151 18.38 11.49 -5.39
CA PRO A 151 18.58 12.93 -5.49
C PRO A 151 17.83 13.68 -4.39
N ASP A 152 18.36 14.83 -4.02
CA ASP A 152 17.60 15.82 -3.26
C ASP A 152 16.49 16.42 -4.11
N ILE A 153 15.33 16.60 -3.51
CA ILE A 153 14.20 17.28 -4.15
C ILE A 153 14.19 18.73 -3.67
N THR A 154 14.16 19.66 -4.61
CA THR A 154 14.19 21.11 -4.33
C THR A 154 13.09 21.83 -5.10
N ASP A 155 12.96 23.14 -4.86
CA ASP A 155 12.09 24.07 -5.62
C ASP A 155 10.64 23.58 -5.76
N ILE A 156 10.13 22.89 -4.74
CA ILE A 156 8.74 22.44 -4.77
C ILE A 156 7.82 23.65 -4.81
N SER A 157 7.01 23.73 -5.86
CA SER A 157 6.08 24.84 -6.09
C SER A 157 4.73 24.37 -6.59
N VAL A 158 3.70 25.17 -6.30
CA VAL A 158 2.36 24.98 -6.86
C VAL A 158 1.99 26.24 -7.62
N SER A 159 1.71 26.11 -8.90
CA SER A 159 1.25 27.19 -9.76
C SER A 159 -0.07 26.79 -10.43
N GLY A 160 -1.16 27.46 -10.09
CA GLY A 160 -2.48 26.99 -10.46
C GLY A 160 -2.72 25.58 -9.87
N ASN A 161 -3.02 24.62 -10.74
CA ASN A 161 -3.21 23.22 -10.38
C ASN A 161 -1.96 22.34 -10.57
N MET A 162 -0.83 22.92 -10.95
CA MET A 162 0.39 22.17 -11.21
C MET A 162 1.32 22.22 -10.01
N LEU A 163 1.60 21.06 -9.43
CA LEU A 163 2.69 20.82 -8.49
C LEU A 163 3.94 20.48 -9.30
N SER A 164 5.05 21.13 -9.04
CA SER A 164 6.35 20.89 -9.70
C SER A 164 7.49 20.93 -8.71
N TRP A 165 8.59 20.29 -9.07
CA TRP A 165 9.82 20.22 -8.27
C TRP A 165 11.06 20.08 -9.16
N SER A 166 12.22 20.31 -8.57
CA SER A 166 13.53 20.07 -9.18
C SER A 166 14.22 18.90 -8.50
N ALA A 167 14.94 18.11 -9.26
CA ALA A 167 15.82 17.05 -8.78
C ALA A 167 16.90 16.79 -9.83
N ASP A 168 18.15 16.67 -9.40
CA ASP A 168 19.26 16.25 -10.27
C ASP A 168 19.32 14.72 -10.26
N ALA A 169 18.62 14.11 -11.19
CA ALA A 169 18.45 12.67 -11.25
C ALA A 169 18.44 12.17 -12.68
N ASP A 170 18.92 10.95 -12.88
CA ASP A 170 18.79 10.24 -14.14
C ASP A 170 17.35 9.77 -14.42
N GLU A 171 17.12 9.25 -15.61
CA GLU A 171 15.79 8.82 -16.08
C GLU A 171 15.24 7.57 -15.38
N THR A 172 16.04 6.89 -14.57
CA THR A 172 15.61 5.69 -13.85
C THR A 172 14.91 6.00 -12.53
N ILE A 173 15.10 7.23 -12.02
CA ILE A 173 14.48 7.69 -10.79
C ILE A 173 13.02 8.05 -11.03
N ARG A 174 12.16 7.54 -10.15
CA ARG A 174 10.72 7.88 -10.10
C ARG A 174 10.46 8.74 -8.87
N TYR A 175 9.31 9.38 -8.87
CA TYR A 175 8.86 10.21 -7.74
C TYR A 175 7.51 9.69 -7.25
N ALA A 176 7.38 9.53 -5.93
CA ALA A 176 6.08 9.35 -5.30
C ALA A 176 5.59 10.70 -4.76
N VAL A 177 4.35 11.01 -5.06
CA VAL A 177 3.69 12.22 -4.59
C VAL A 177 2.61 11.84 -3.61
N TYR A 178 2.73 12.39 -2.41
CA TYR A 178 1.80 12.18 -1.31
C TYR A 178 1.00 13.46 -1.04
N PHE A 179 -0.23 13.28 -0.63
CA PHE A 179 -1.07 14.34 -0.10
C PHE A 179 -1.51 13.97 1.31
N VAL A 180 -0.91 14.60 2.30
CA VAL A 180 -0.95 14.18 3.70
C VAL A 180 -1.48 15.30 4.60
N PRO A 181 -2.22 14.97 5.68
CA PRO A 181 -2.55 15.97 6.69
C PRO A 181 -1.27 16.58 7.27
N SER A 182 -1.19 17.91 7.32
CA SER A 182 0.02 18.63 7.79
C SER A 182 0.46 18.21 9.19
N ARG A 183 -0.50 17.84 10.04
CA ARG A 183 -0.24 17.37 11.42
C ARG A 183 0.59 16.07 11.52
N VAL A 184 0.59 15.24 10.47
CA VAL A 184 1.32 13.96 10.44
C VAL A 184 2.42 13.93 9.37
N ALA A 185 2.62 15.01 8.64
CA ALA A 185 3.55 15.05 7.51
C ALA A 185 5.02 14.83 7.92
N ASN A 186 5.39 15.16 9.14
CA ASN A 186 6.75 14.94 9.67
C ASN A 186 6.94 13.55 10.30
N ASN A 187 5.89 12.71 10.37
CA ASN A 187 6.00 11.35 10.87
C ASN A 187 6.37 10.40 9.72
N PRO A 188 7.53 9.75 9.72
CA PRO A 188 7.94 8.81 8.67
C PRO A 188 6.92 7.69 8.43
N GLN A 189 6.26 7.19 9.46
CA GLN A 189 5.25 6.14 9.36
C GLN A 189 4.01 6.55 8.54
N THR A 190 3.80 7.86 8.33
CA THR A 190 2.72 8.37 7.47
C THR A 190 2.89 7.89 6.03
N TYR A 191 4.12 7.70 5.58
CA TYR A 191 4.46 7.33 4.20
C TYR A 191 4.45 5.80 3.98
N GLU A 192 4.33 5.02 5.05
CA GLU A 192 4.12 3.57 4.99
C GLU A 192 2.69 3.18 4.60
N THR A 193 1.76 4.13 4.58
CA THR A 193 0.38 3.88 4.18
C THR A 193 0.08 4.40 2.78
N SER A 194 -0.49 3.54 1.94
CA SER A 194 -0.92 3.86 0.58
C SER A 194 -2.02 4.93 0.51
N ALA A 195 -2.79 5.14 1.59
CA ALA A 195 -3.89 6.10 1.61
C ALA A 195 -3.47 7.53 1.24
N TYR A 196 -2.24 7.90 1.55
CA TYR A 196 -1.71 9.23 1.24
C TYR A 196 -0.95 9.30 -0.09
N LEU A 197 -0.55 8.18 -0.67
CA LEU A 197 0.09 8.12 -1.98
C LEU A 197 -0.93 8.46 -3.08
N LYS A 198 -0.63 9.45 -3.91
CA LYS A 198 -1.52 9.91 -4.98
C LYS A 198 -1.00 9.57 -6.37
N ARG A 199 0.30 9.61 -6.56
CA ARG A 199 0.91 9.32 -7.85
C ARG A 199 2.32 8.78 -7.70
N VAL A 200 2.70 7.88 -8.60
CA VAL A 200 4.09 7.53 -8.91
C VAL A 200 4.35 7.94 -10.36
N THR A 201 5.42 8.69 -10.60
CA THR A 201 5.69 9.29 -11.92
C THR A 201 7.18 9.42 -12.19
N TRP A 202 7.59 9.50 -13.44
CA TRP A 202 8.92 9.95 -13.88
C TRP A 202 8.97 11.46 -14.12
N GLU A 203 7.80 12.07 -14.34
CA GLU A 203 7.69 13.51 -14.53
C GLU A 203 7.96 14.27 -13.24
N LYS A 204 8.56 15.44 -13.35
CA LYS A 204 8.82 16.36 -12.22
C LYS A 204 7.69 17.37 -12.01
N SER A 205 6.50 17.04 -12.50
CA SER A 205 5.27 17.80 -12.26
C SER A 205 4.03 16.96 -12.42
N ILE A 206 2.98 17.29 -11.67
CA ILE A 206 1.65 16.64 -11.78
C ILE A 206 0.53 17.65 -11.59
N ASP A 207 -0.63 17.39 -12.19
CA ASP A 207 -1.88 18.07 -11.88
C ASP A 207 -2.40 17.60 -10.51
N VAL A 208 -2.63 18.54 -9.61
CA VAL A 208 -3.11 18.28 -8.24
C VAL A 208 -4.51 18.88 -8.00
N SER A 209 -5.25 19.21 -9.04
CA SER A 209 -6.61 19.77 -8.95
C SER A 209 -7.55 18.95 -8.09
N SER A 210 -7.38 17.62 -8.08
CA SER A 210 -8.15 16.67 -7.27
C SER A 210 -7.67 16.51 -5.82
N TYR A 211 -6.56 17.14 -5.46
CA TYR A 211 -5.91 16.96 -4.15
C TYR A 211 -5.73 18.30 -3.43
N THR A 212 -6.83 19.04 -3.28
CA THR A 212 -6.85 20.36 -2.61
C THR A 212 -7.71 20.29 -1.35
N GLN A 213 -7.09 20.34 -0.18
CA GLN A 213 -7.79 20.36 1.09
C GLN A 213 -7.02 21.18 2.11
N SER A 214 -7.74 22.04 2.85
CA SER A 214 -7.14 22.81 3.94
C SER A 214 -6.55 21.88 5.00
N GLY A 215 -5.38 22.22 5.54
CA GLY A 215 -4.68 21.41 6.54
C GLY A 215 -3.93 20.21 5.95
N TYR A 216 -3.78 20.13 4.64
CA TYR A 216 -2.96 19.11 3.96
C TYR A 216 -1.74 19.76 3.29
N VAL A 217 -0.71 18.95 3.08
CA VAL A 217 0.54 19.34 2.40
C VAL A 217 0.89 18.32 1.34
N TYR A 218 1.66 18.73 0.34
CA TYR A 218 2.29 17.81 -0.60
C TYR A 218 3.64 17.40 -0.04
N ALA A 219 3.94 16.10 -0.15
CA ALA A 219 5.25 15.55 0.10
C ALA A 219 5.70 14.74 -1.11
N ILE A 220 6.96 14.82 -1.44
CA ILE A 220 7.53 14.16 -2.61
C ILE A 220 8.75 13.37 -2.14
N THR A 221 8.86 12.13 -2.61
CA THR A 221 10.02 11.28 -2.42
C THR A 221 10.59 10.88 -3.77
N ALA A 222 11.90 10.60 -3.83
CA ALA A 222 12.54 9.97 -4.95
C ALA A 222 12.61 8.45 -4.72
N ILE A 223 12.43 7.66 -5.78
CA ILE A 223 12.43 6.20 -5.73
C ILE A 223 13.40 5.66 -6.76
N ASP A 224 14.34 4.81 -6.33
CA ASP A 224 15.28 4.14 -7.21
C ASP A 224 14.64 2.96 -7.96
N PRO A 225 15.30 2.35 -8.96
CA PRO A 225 14.80 1.19 -9.68
C PRO A 225 14.55 -0.04 -8.80
N TYR A 226 15.11 -0.08 -7.60
CA TYR A 226 15.04 -1.20 -6.66
C TYR A 226 14.01 -0.99 -5.55
N GLY A 227 13.25 0.11 -5.62
CA GLY A 227 12.18 0.43 -4.69
C GLY A 227 12.63 1.14 -3.42
N ASN A 228 13.91 1.51 -3.30
CA ASN A 228 14.35 2.34 -2.18
C ASN A 228 13.81 3.76 -2.34
N GLU A 229 13.32 4.33 -1.26
CA GLU A 229 12.65 5.62 -1.21
C GLU A 229 13.44 6.61 -0.36
N SER A 230 13.54 7.87 -0.82
CA SER A 230 14.17 8.95 -0.05
C SER A 230 13.30 9.38 1.12
N GLN A 231 13.87 10.20 2.00
CA GLN A 231 13.06 10.96 2.95
C GLN A 231 12.11 11.90 2.20
N PRO A 232 10.91 12.17 2.74
CA PRO A 232 9.94 13.04 2.10
C PRO A 232 10.36 14.50 2.16
N TYR A 233 10.27 15.19 1.04
CA TYR A 233 10.38 16.64 0.94
C TYR A 233 8.98 17.23 0.96
N ILE A 234 8.70 18.10 1.93
CA ILE A 234 7.34 18.57 2.23
C ILE A 234 7.14 19.99 1.75
N LYS A 235 6.05 20.24 1.03
CA LYS A 235 5.60 21.58 0.63
C LYS A 235 4.20 21.89 1.13
N THR A 236 4.08 22.95 1.88
CA THR A 236 2.77 23.51 2.22
C THR A 236 2.18 24.17 0.96
N PRO A 237 0.93 23.87 0.56
CA PRO A 237 0.27 24.55 -0.56
C PRO A 237 0.30 26.07 -0.41
N SER A 238 0.81 26.79 -1.43
CA SER A 238 0.87 28.26 -1.41
C SER A 238 -0.55 28.81 -1.51
N GLY A 239 -1.01 29.52 -0.49
CA GLY A 239 -2.36 30.10 -0.38
C GLY A 239 -3.01 29.83 0.98
N VAL A 240 -2.55 28.81 1.70
CA VAL A 240 -2.66 28.81 3.14
C VAL A 240 -1.40 29.52 3.63
N GLN A 241 -1.54 30.75 4.16
CA GLN A 241 -0.46 31.31 4.98
C GLN A 241 0.05 30.15 5.85
N SER A 242 1.37 30.06 6.00
CA SER A 242 1.96 29.27 7.09
C SER A 242 1.35 29.83 8.37
N GLY A 243 0.09 29.46 8.58
CA GLY A 243 -0.55 29.55 9.86
C GLY A 243 0.37 28.73 10.72
N ILE A 244 1.13 29.40 11.53
CA ILE A 244 1.65 28.93 12.78
C ILE A 244 0.82 27.71 13.14
N VAL A 245 1.45 26.56 13.36
CA VAL A 245 0.78 25.37 13.88
C VAL A 245 -0.05 25.85 15.06
N ASP A 246 -1.35 26.11 14.84
CA ASP A 246 -2.23 26.69 15.87
C ASP A 246 -2.51 25.69 17.00
N SER A 247 -1.93 24.50 16.91
CA SER A 247 -2.13 23.43 17.87
C SER A 247 -0.88 22.58 18.06
N LEU A 248 -0.70 22.13 19.28
CA LEU A 248 0.28 21.10 19.65
C LEU A 248 0.07 19.83 18.85
N VAL A 249 1.10 19.37 18.15
CA VAL A 249 1.17 18.05 17.52
C VAL A 249 2.09 17.15 18.34
N VAL A 250 1.63 15.93 18.64
CA VAL A 250 2.39 14.95 19.44
C VAL A 250 2.28 13.57 18.80
N TYR A 251 3.41 12.88 18.68
CA TYR A 251 3.44 11.48 18.29
C TYR A 251 4.61 10.74 18.95
N GLY A 252 4.53 9.41 19.02
CA GLY A 252 5.58 8.55 19.57
C GLY A 252 6.42 7.94 18.45
N GLY A 253 7.70 7.72 18.76
CA GLY A 253 8.64 6.98 17.90
C GLY A 253 9.47 5.99 18.71
N SER A 254 10.62 5.60 18.20
CA SER A 254 11.53 4.69 18.89
C SER A 254 12.26 5.44 20.01
N GLY A 255 11.92 5.13 21.27
CA GLY A 255 12.56 5.70 22.46
C GLY A 255 12.24 7.19 22.73
N ALA A 256 11.31 7.83 21.99
CA ALA A 256 11.03 9.24 22.15
C ALA A 256 9.59 9.65 21.85
N ILE A 257 9.16 10.77 22.42
CA ILE A 257 7.97 11.53 22.07
C ILE A 257 8.42 12.73 21.24
N TYR A 258 7.83 12.90 20.08
CA TYR A 258 8.05 14.05 19.20
C TYR A 258 6.90 15.03 19.36
N VAL A 259 7.24 16.30 19.52
CA VAL A 259 6.27 17.38 19.66
C VAL A 259 6.59 18.51 18.69
N SER A 260 5.54 19.03 18.05
CA SER A 260 5.61 20.26 17.28
C SER A 260 4.70 21.29 17.92
N VAL A 261 5.22 22.45 18.24
CA VAL A 261 4.49 23.50 18.96
C VAL A 261 4.56 24.83 18.22
N PRO A 262 3.45 25.62 18.19
CA PRO A 262 3.40 26.90 17.48
C PRO A 262 4.27 27.98 18.14
N LYS A 263 4.45 27.88 19.42
CA LYS A 263 5.22 28.81 20.27
C LYS A 263 5.70 28.08 21.51
N ASP A 264 6.55 28.72 22.27
CA ASP A 264 7.02 28.21 23.53
C ASP A 264 5.87 27.80 24.46
N MET A 265 5.88 26.54 24.88
CA MET A 265 4.85 26.00 25.77
C MET A 265 5.38 24.87 26.66
N ASP A 266 4.64 24.56 27.71
CA ASP A 266 4.93 23.46 28.60
C ASP A 266 4.24 22.18 28.10
N ILE A 267 5.00 21.11 27.97
CA ILE A 267 4.53 19.77 27.59
C ILE A 267 4.48 18.92 28.86
N TYR A 268 3.29 18.44 29.19
CA TYR A 268 3.03 17.56 30.31
C TYR A 268 2.90 16.12 29.84
N ILE A 269 3.74 15.24 30.35
CA ILE A 269 3.78 13.82 30.00
C ILE A 269 3.30 13.02 31.20
N TYR A 270 2.21 12.29 31.02
CA TYR A 270 1.62 11.44 32.03
C TYR A 270 1.77 9.97 31.66
N SER A 271 1.83 9.08 32.65
CA SER A 271 1.63 7.65 32.43
C SER A 271 0.21 7.39 31.92
N PHE A 272 0.00 6.20 31.36
CA PHE A 272 -1.34 5.77 30.96
C PHE A 272 -2.35 5.73 32.13
N THR A 273 -1.84 5.62 33.36
CA THR A 273 -2.65 5.66 34.60
C THR A 273 -2.92 7.08 35.10
N GLY A 274 -2.44 8.12 34.41
CA GLY A 274 -2.69 9.53 34.74
C GLY A 274 -1.68 10.17 35.72
N GLN A 275 -0.61 9.47 36.10
CA GLN A 275 0.45 10.03 36.93
C GLN A 275 1.35 10.92 36.08
N LEU A 276 1.63 12.18 36.53
CA LEU A 276 2.59 13.06 35.87
C LEU A 276 4.00 12.44 35.95
N ILE A 277 4.59 12.16 34.80
CA ILE A 277 5.97 11.64 34.71
C ILE A 277 6.97 12.79 34.57
N ARG A 278 6.65 13.75 33.68
CA ARG A 278 7.59 14.81 33.34
C ARG A 278 6.86 16.04 32.79
N MET A 279 7.41 17.22 33.09
CA MET A 279 7.08 18.47 32.41
C MET A 279 8.33 18.97 31.69
N VAL A 280 8.19 19.37 30.43
CA VAL A 280 9.29 19.88 29.59
C VAL A 280 8.86 21.19 28.95
N ARG A 281 9.62 22.25 29.12
CA ARG A 281 9.45 23.49 28.35
C ARG A 281 10.07 23.29 26.98
N VAL A 282 9.28 23.47 25.91
CA VAL A 282 9.75 23.39 24.51
C VAL A 282 9.57 24.74 23.83
N SER A 283 10.53 25.11 23.02
CA SER A 283 10.45 26.30 22.17
C SER A 283 9.65 26.02 20.91
N GLY A 284 9.08 27.08 20.32
CA GLY A 284 8.33 26.97 19.06
C GLY A 284 9.09 26.19 17.99
N GLY A 285 8.41 25.25 17.33
CA GLY A 285 8.98 24.31 16.38
C GLY A 285 8.92 22.85 16.85
N ASN A 286 9.81 22.03 16.32
CA ASN A 286 9.88 20.59 16.61
C ASN A 286 10.86 20.29 17.74
N SER A 287 10.47 19.41 18.65
CA SER A 287 11.30 18.94 19.76
C SER A 287 11.14 17.44 19.97
N GLU A 288 12.22 16.80 20.39
CA GLU A 288 12.27 15.38 20.74
C GLU A 288 12.43 15.25 22.26
N ILE A 289 11.62 14.40 22.88
CA ILE A 289 11.65 14.14 24.32
C ILE A 289 11.88 12.64 24.52
N THR A 290 13.07 12.26 24.89
CA THR A 290 13.42 10.85 25.15
C THR A 290 12.62 10.31 26.34
N VAL A 291 11.96 9.18 26.15
CA VAL A 291 11.23 8.43 27.17
C VAL A 291 11.35 6.92 26.89
N PRO A 292 11.22 6.06 27.89
CA PRO A 292 11.17 4.62 27.69
C PRO A 292 10.01 4.19 26.78
N ALA A 293 10.11 2.99 26.21
CA ALA A 293 8.98 2.39 25.48
C ALA A 293 7.75 2.27 26.39
N GLY A 294 6.58 2.63 25.88
CA GLY A 294 5.36 2.62 26.67
C GLY A 294 4.23 3.47 26.10
N MET A 295 3.11 3.49 26.84
CA MET A 295 1.95 4.34 26.52
C MET A 295 1.94 5.57 27.41
N TYR A 296 1.79 6.73 26.81
CA TYR A 296 1.79 8.03 27.47
C TYR A 296 0.55 8.86 27.13
N ILE A 297 0.23 9.83 27.97
CA ILE A 297 -0.71 10.90 27.69
C ILE A 297 0.07 12.21 27.70
N VAL A 298 0.11 12.90 26.57
CA VAL A 298 0.88 14.15 26.39
C VAL A 298 -0.09 15.29 26.09
N ASN A 299 -0.24 16.21 27.01
CA ASN A 299 -1.24 17.29 26.92
C ASN A 299 -2.62 16.81 26.45
N GLY A 300 -3.08 15.64 26.96
CA GLY A 300 -4.36 15.04 26.61
C GLY A 300 -4.35 14.10 25.40
N THR A 301 -3.26 14.04 24.65
CA THR A 301 -3.10 13.14 23.48
C THR A 301 -2.45 11.82 23.91
N LYS A 302 -3.05 10.67 23.51
CA LYS A 302 -2.45 9.35 23.76
C LYS A 302 -1.33 9.09 22.75
N VAL A 303 -0.18 8.63 23.23
CA VAL A 303 1.03 8.40 22.45
C VAL A 303 1.64 7.05 22.82
N ALA A 304 1.98 6.24 21.82
CA ALA A 304 2.73 5.00 21.99
C ALA A 304 4.19 5.23 21.59
N VAL A 305 5.13 4.86 22.45
CA VAL A 305 6.58 4.87 22.20
C VAL A 305 7.07 3.44 22.17
N GLN A 306 7.81 3.08 21.12
CA GLN A 306 8.37 1.75 20.89
C GLN A 306 9.80 1.63 21.36
#